data_23c3eac09705d883027cf70a347887b0
#
_entry.id   23c3eac09705d883027cf70a347887b0
#
_cell.length_a   1.000
_cell.length_b   1.000
_cell.length_c   1.000
_cell.angle_alpha   90.00
_cell.angle_beta   90.00
_cell.angle_gamma   90.00
#
_symmetry.space_group_name_H-M   'P 1'
#
loop_
_entity.id
_entity.type
_entity.pdbx_description
1 polymer ?
#
loop_
_entity_poly.entity_id
_entity_poly.type
_entity_poly.pdbx_seq_one_letter_code
_entity_poly.pdbx_strand_id
1 'polypeptide(L)'
;MKSIVLASSRGIGKGIADELESISSEVIRTSSSDLDTSDIDNVKDFVSKNKETDILVLNTAGPPAKDFYEIREDEWLKYYNQLFYSFVYILQNIKVKDGGYIFLMTSFNIKEPDPKLIMSNCYRLAFTSILKSLTKDFAKRAVSCINIAPGPIDTDRLRNLVDDVDELGKTLPMGRVGSTVEIGRFVKSIIENDIKYLTGVTINFDGGHSNYVI
;
A
#
# COMPACT_ATOMS: atom_id res chain seq x y z
N MET A 1 -18.50 -5.18 -8.73
CA MET A 1 -17.02 -5.36 -8.79
C MET A 1 -16.60 -6.22 -7.61
N LYS A 2 -15.53 -6.99 -7.78
CA LYS A 2 -14.84 -7.72 -6.71
C LYS A 2 -13.57 -6.97 -6.34
N SER A 3 -13.33 -6.75 -5.06
CA SER A 3 -12.14 -6.09 -4.54
C SER A 3 -11.33 -7.02 -3.64
N ILE A 4 -10.02 -7.01 -3.76
CA ILE A 4 -9.09 -7.65 -2.82
C ILE A 4 -8.28 -6.54 -2.16
N VAL A 5 -8.39 -6.43 -0.83
CA VAL A 5 -7.67 -5.44 -0.03
C VAL A 5 -6.80 -6.14 1.00
N LEU A 6 -5.50 -6.10 0.78
CA LEU A 6 -4.54 -6.76 1.68
C LEU A 6 -4.34 -5.96 2.97
N ALA A 7 -4.07 -6.65 4.08
CA ALA A 7 -3.85 -6.09 5.42
C ALA A 7 -4.93 -5.07 5.80
N SER A 8 -6.20 -5.46 5.68
CA SER A 8 -7.38 -4.59 5.83
C SER A 8 -8.17 -4.78 7.13
N SER A 9 -7.63 -5.49 8.11
CA SER A 9 -8.25 -5.60 9.44
C SER A 9 -8.14 -4.30 10.27
N ARG A 10 -7.17 -3.44 9.96
CA ARG A 10 -6.94 -2.15 10.64
C ARG A 10 -6.20 -1.16 9.73
N GLY A 11 -6.01 0.06 10.23
CA GLY A 11 -5.21 1.10 9.59
C GLY A 11 -5.69 1.48 8.18
N ILE A 12 -4.76 1.79 7.29
CA ILE A 12 -5.05 2.27 5.94
C ILE A 12 -5.85 1.23 5.13
N GLY A 13 -5.46 -0.05 5.20
CA GLY A 13 -6.17 -1.11 4.49
C GLY A 13 -7.64 -1.21 4.91
N LYS A 14 -7.93 -1.04 6.22
CA LYS A 14 -9.31 -1.01 6.73
C LYS A 14 -10.06 0.19 6.18
N GLY A 15 -9.49 1.39 6.24
CA GLY A 15 -10.13 2.60 5.70
C GLY A 15 -10.49 2.48 4.22
N ILE A 16 -9.61 1.86 3.42
CA ILE A 16 -9.89 1.59 2.01
C ILE A 16 -11.00 0.54 1.86
N ALA A 17 -10.91 -0.58 2.56
CA ALA A 17 -11.88 -1.67 2.45
C ALA A 17 -13.29 -1.23 2.87
N ASP A 18 -13.42 -0.43 3.95
CA ASP A 18 -14.70 0.10 4.41
C ASP A 18 -15.38 0.97 3.34
N GLU A 19 -14.63 1.83 2.67
CA GLU A 19 -15.17 2.68 1.61
C GLU A 19 -15.52 1.89 0.33
N LEU A 20 -14.77 0.81 0.02
CA LEU A 20 -15.04 -0.03 -1.14
C LEU A 20 -16.27 -0.92 -0.98
N GLU A 21 -16.75 -1.20 0.23
CA GLU A 21 -17.98 -1.98 0.45
C GLU A 21 -19.22 -1.37 -0.21
N SER A 22 -19.26 -0.04 -0.31
CA SER A 22 -20.40 0.65 -0.94
C SER A 22 -20.44 0.54 -2.47
N ILE A 23 -19.34 0.17 -3.12
CA ILE A 23 -19.20 0.11 -4.59
C ILE A 23 -18.83 -1.28 -5.11
N SER A 24 -18.48 -2.21 -4.24
CA SER A 24 -18.08 -3.58 -4.59
C SER A 24 -19.16 -4.56 -4.17
N SER A 25 -19.47 -5.55 -5.02
CA SER A 25 -20.35 -6.65 -4.65
C SER A 25 -19.70 -7.65 -3.69
N GLU A 26 -18.35 -7.67 -3.67
CA GLU A 26 -17.53 -8.50 -2.80
C GLU A 26 -16.24 -7.75 -2.44
N VAL A 27 -15.91 -7.69 -1.16
CA VAL A 27 -14.63 -7.17 -0.67
C VAL A 27 -13.93 -8.26 0.13
N ILE A 28 -12.88 -8.86 -0.46
CA ILE A 28 -12.00 -9.79 0.25
C ILE A 28 -11.03 -8.97 1.09
N ARG A 29 -11.18 -9.07 2.41
CA ARG A 29 -10.33 -8.45 3.40
C ARG A 29 -9.35 -9.48 3.93
N THR A 30 -8.10 -9.09 4.11
CA THR A 30 -7.12 -9.96 4.78
C THR A 30 -6.57 -9.32 6.04
N SER A 31 -6.27 -10.17 7.01
CA SER A 31 -5.44 -9.87 8.18
C SER A 31 -4.14 -10.67 8.09
N SER A 32 -3.24 -10.51 9.05
CA SER A 32 -2.02 -11.34 9.12
C SER A 32 -2.30 -12.81 9.43
N SER A 33 -3.48 -13.16 9.96
CA SER A 33 -3.91 -14.54 10.15
C SER A 33 -4.46 -15.18 8.87
N ASP A 34 -4.98 -14.37 7.94
CA ASP A 34 -5.52 -14.85 6.66
C ASP A 34 -4.44 -14.88 5.57
N LEU A 35 -3.55 -13.89 5.60
CA LEU A 35 -2.46 -13.72 4.65
C LEU A 35 -1.26 -13.06 5.33
N ASP A 36 -0.30 -13.88 5.74
CA ASP A 36 1.03 -13.40 6.13
C ASP A 36 1.91 -13.23 4.90
N THR A 37 2.12 -11.99 4.49
CA THR A 37 2.96 -11.68 3.33
C THR A 37 4.45 -11.93 3.56
N SER A 38 4.90 -12.24 4.78
CA SER A 38 6.27 -12.69 5.03
C SER A 38 6.47 -14.19 4.78
N ASP A 39 5.37 -14.98 4.72
CA ASP A 39 5.34 -16.40 4.41
C ASP A 39 4.87 -16.62 2.96
N ILE A 40 5.80 -17.01 2.10
CA ILE A 40 5.50 -17.19 0.68
C ILE A 40 4.56 -18.37 0.39
N ASP A 41 4.53 -19.39 1.24
CA ASP A 41 3.64 -20.52 1.04
C ASP A 41 2.20 -20.15 1.44
N ASN A 42 2.03 -19.33 2.47
CA ASN A 42 0.74 -18.72 2.79
C ASN A 42 0.24 -17.81 1.66
N VAL A 43 1.14 -17.05 1.03
CA VAL A 43 0.80 -16.23 -0.16
C VAL A 43 0.36 -17.10 -1.34
N LYS A 44 1.05 -18.20 -1.62
CA LYS A 44 0.68 -19.15 -2.69
C LYS A 44 -0.70 -19.76 -2.45
N ASP A 45 -1.00 -20.15 -1.21
CA ASP A 45 -2.31 -20.68 -0.83
C ASP A 45 -3.42 -19.65 -1.05
N PHE A 46 -3.23 -18.42 -0.57
CA PHE A 46 -4.16 -17.31 -0.80
C PHE A 46 -4.42 -17.08 -2.30
N VAL A 47 -3.36 -16.99 -3.09
CA VAL A 47 -3.43 -16.78 -4.54
C VAL A 47 -4.11 -17.95 -5.26
N SER A 48 -3.93 -19.19 -4.76
CA SER A 48 -4.60 -20.37 -5.31
C SER A 48 -6.13 -20.26 -5.27
N LYS A 49 -6.66 -19.63 -4.22
CA LYS A 49 -8.09 -19.42 -3.94
C LYS A 49 -8.65 -18.14 -4.57
N ASN A 50 -7.78 -17.19 -4.96
CA ASN A 50 -8.16 -15.86 -5.43
C ASN A 50 -7.49 -15.55 -6.76
N LYS A 51 -8.03 -16.06 -7.87
CA LYS A 51 -7.39 -15.98 -9.20
C LYS A 51 -7.64 -14.69 -9.95
N GLU A 52 -8.72 -13.96 -9.61
CA GLU A 52 -9.07 -12.73 -10.31
C GLU A 52 -9.80 -11.73 -9.41
N THR A 53 -9.70 -10.46 -9.78
CA THR A 53 -10.37 -9.35 -9.11
C THR A 53 -10.56 -8.17 -10.07
N ASP A 54 -11.47 -7.26 -9.76
CA ASP A 54 -11.60 -5.97 -10.47
C ASP A 54 -10.66 -4.92 -9.84
N ILE A 55 -10.49 -4.97 -8.51
CA ILE A 55 -9.68 -4.01 -7.75
C ILE A 55 -8.70 -4.78 -6.87
N LEU A 56 -7.41 -4.46 -6.98
CA LEU A 56 -6.35 -5.03 -6.16
C LEU A 56 -5.64 -3.92 -5.36
N VAL A 57 -5.73 -3.99 -4.03
CA VAL A 57 -5.03 -3.08 -3.13
C VAL A 57 -3.88 -3.82 -2.44
N LEU A 58 -2.67 -3.53 -2.86
CA LEU A 58 -1.43 -4.07 -2.32
C LEU A 58 -0.99 -3.22 -1.12
N ASN A 59 -1.25 -3.72 0.07
CA ASN A 59 -0.93 -3.08 1.34
C ASN A 59 -0.39 -4.12 2.33
N THR A 60 0.55 -3.73 3.17
CA THR A 60 1.07 -4.58 4.26
C THR A 60 1.72 -3.72 5.34
N ALA A 61 1.85 -4.28 6.54
CA ALA A 61 2.55 -3.63 7.65
C ALA A 61 4.03 -3.37 7.29
N GLY A 62 4.58 -2.30 7.83
CA GLY A 62 6.01 -2.00 7.69
C GLY A 62 6.86 -2.67 8.78
N PRO A 63 8.18 -2.82 8.55
CA PRO A 63 9.14 -3.28 9.56
C PRO A 63 9.26 -2.27 10.71
N PRO A 64 9.74 -2.67 11.90
CA PRO A 64 10.06 -1.73 12.97
C PRO A 64 11.15 -0.75 12.52
N ALA A 65 11.20 0.41 13.18
CA ALA A 65 12.32 1.34 13.04
C ALA A 65 13.58 0.72 13.69
N LYS A 66 14.70 0.73 12.96
CA LYS A 66 15.98 0.18 13.41
C LYS A 66 17.16 0.90 12.79
N ASP A 67 18.28 0.94 13.52
CA ASP A 67 19.56 1.34 12.95
C ASP A 67 20.06 0.27 11.96
N PHE A 68 20.75 0.72 10.91
CA PHE A 68 21.19 -0.16 9.82
C PHE A 68 22.02 -1.36 10.34
N TYR A 69 22.94 -1.11 11.26
CA TYR A 69 23.83 -2.15 11.79
C TYR A 69 23.18 -3.10 12.81
N GLU A 70 21.94 -2.81 13.22
CA GLU A 70 21.15 -3.67 14.11
C GLU A 70 20.19 -4.61 13.35
N ILE A 71 20.07 -4.43 12.03
CA ILE A 71 19.18 -5.25 11.21
C ILE A 71 19.86 -6.60 10.97
N ARG A 72 19.21 -7.68 11.42
CA ARG A 72 19.71 -9.05 11.25
C ARG A 72 19.39 -9.59 9.85
N GLU A 73 20.14 -10.61 9.43
CA GLU A 73 19.95 -11.27 8.14
C GLU A 73 18.54 -11.85 7.98
N ASP A 74 18.00 -12.48 9.01
CA ASP A 74 16.64 -13.04 9.00
C ASP A 74 15.57 -11.96 8.83
N GLU A 75 15.79 -10.75 9.34
CA GLU A 75 14.88 -9.62 9.16
C GLU A 75 14.91 -9.10 7.72
N TRP A 76 16.11 -9.04 7.09
CA TRP A 76 16.21 -8.69 5.66
C TRP A 76 15.39 -9.65 4.80
N LEU A 77 15.53 -10.96 4.99
CA LEU A 77 14.79 -11.98 4.24
C LEU A 77 13.29 -11.92 4.51
N LYS A 78 12.89 -11.78 5.78
CA LYS A 78 11.49 -11.63 6.17
C LYS A 78 10.82 -10.45 5.46
N TYR A 79 11.42 -9.27 5.55
CA TYR A 79 10.82 -8.05 4.99
C TYR A 79 11.00 -7.94 3.48
N TYR A 80 11.99 -8.59 2.88
CA TYR A 80 12.05 -8.83 1.44
C TYR A 80 10.80 -9.59 0.98
N ASN A 81 10.48 -10.70 1.62
CA ASN A 81 9.26 -11.43 1.30
C ASN A 81 8.02 -10.55 1.50
N GLN A 82 7.89 -9.93 2.67
CA GLN A 82 6.69 -9.20 3.08
C GLN A 82 6.38 -7.99 2.22
N LEU A 83 7.38 -7.20 1.82
CA LEU A 83 7.20 -5.90 1.18
C LEU A 83 7.45 -5.92 -0.33
N PHE A 84 8.08 -6.99 -0.84
CA PHE A 84 8.50 -7.05 -2.22
C PHE A 84 8.07 -8.35 -2.92
N TYR A 85 8.64 -9.50 -2.53
CA TYR A 85 8.47 -10.73 -3.30
C TYR A 85 7.03 -11.25 -3.30
N SER A 86 6.33 -11.15 -2.17
CA SER A 86 4.92 -11.53 -2.09
C SER A 86 4.03 -10.70 -3.02
N PHE A 87 4.31 -9.41 -3.14
CA PHE A 87 3.59 -8.55 -4.07
C PHE A 87 3.91 -8.88 -5.53
N VAL A 88 5.17 -9.24 -5.83
CA VAL A 88 5.54 -9.77 -7.15
C VAL A 88 4.73 -11.02 -7.46
N TYR A 89 4.71 -12.00 -6.54
CA TYR A 89 3.99 -13.24 -6.74
C TYR A 89 2.47 -13.03 -6.90
N ILE A 90 1.88 -12.18 -6.07
CA ILE A 90 0.46 -11.82 -6.16
C ILE A 90 0.15 -11.18 -7.52
N LEU A 91 0.94 -10.20 -7.94
CA LEU A 91 0.74 -9.48 -9.20
C LEU A 91 0.90 -10.37 -10.44
N GLN A 92 1.76 -11.38 -10.36
CA GLN A 92 1.95 -12.36 -11.44
C GLN A 92 0.83 -13.40 -11.53
N ASN A 93 0.10 -13.67 -10.44
CA ASN A 93 -0.79 -14.82 -10.33
C ASN A 93 -2.26 -14.48 -10.03
N ILE A 94 -2.57 -13.24 -9.66
CA ILE A 94 -3.94 -12.72 -9.58
C ILE A 94 -4.20 -11.82 -10.79
N LYS A 95 -5.14 -12.23 -11.65
CA LYS A 95 -5.54 -11.42 -12.80
C LYS A 95 -6.41 -10.25 -12.34
N VAL A 96 -5.92 -9.02 -12.52
CA VAL A 96 -6.82 -7.86 -12.48
C VAL A 96 -7.55 -7.79 -13.82
N LYS A 97 -8.89 -7.75 -13.78
CA LYS A 97 -9.74 -7.75 -14.98
C LYS A 97 -9.51 -6.48 -15.80
N ASP A 98 -9.85 -6.55 -17.07
CA ASP A 98 -9.78 -5.41 -17.98
C ASP A 98 -10.68 -4.28 -17.45
N GLY A 99 -10.18 -3.06 -17.48
CA GLY A 99 -10.85 -1.93 -16.87
C GLY A 99 -10.72 -1.84 -15.32
N GLY A 100 -9.93 -2.71 -14.69
CA GLY A 100 -9.73 -2.72 -13.23
C GLY A 100 -8.71 -1.70 -12.73
N TYR A 101 -8.38 -1.83 -11.43
CA TYR A 101 -7.45 -0.94 -10.73
C TYR A 101 -6.47 -1.71 -9.86
N ILE A 102 -5.23 -1.24 -9.82
CA ILE A 102 -4.19 -1.67 -8.88
C ILE A 102 -3.77 -0.45 -8.06
N PHE A 103 -3.97 -0.53 -6.75
CA PHE A 103 -3.46 0.45 -5.80
C PHE A 103 -2.33 -0.17 -5.00
N LEU A 104 -1.21 0.52 -4.94
CA LEU A 104 -0.07 0.16 -4.08
C LEU A 104 0.02 1.18 -2.95
N MET A 105 0.10 0.68 -1.72
CA MET A 105 0.31 1.54 -0.55
C MET A 105 1.77 1.51 -0.15
N THR A 106 2.47 2.63 -0.32
CA THR A 106 3.88 2.76 0.06
C THR A 106 4.08 3.70 1.26
N SER A 107 4.91 4.70 1.13
CA SER A 107 5.15 5.77 2.08
C SER A 107 5.83 6.93 1.35
N PHE A 108 5.67 8.15 1.83
CA PHE A 108 6.46 9.30 1.35
C PHE A 108 7.97 9.05 1.50
N ASN A 109 8.37 8.18 2.44
CA ASN A 109 9.78 7.81 2.67
C ASN A 109 10.44 7.04 1.51
N ILE A 110 9.70 6.63 0.47
CA ILE A 110 10.33 6.12 -0.75
C ILE A 110 11.05 7.20 -1.55
N LYS A 111 10.73 8.46 -1.30
CA LYS A 111 11.34 9.64 -1.93
C LYS A 111 12.17 10.48 -0.95
N GLU A 112 11.79 10.50 0.31
CA GLU A 112 12.49 11.16 1.43
C GLU A 112 12.84 10.11 2.50
N PRO A 113 13.92 9.32 2.32
CA PRO A 113 14.16 8.14 3.13
C PRO A 113 14.54 8.47 4.57
N ASP A 114 13.79 7.93 5.52
CA ASP A 114 14.11 7.94 6.94
C ASP A 114 15.22 6.90 7.23
N PRO A 115 16.34 7.28 7.87
CA PRO A 115 17.44 6.36 8.14
C PRO A 115 17.09 5.21 9.09
N LYS A 116 16.02 5.31 9.86
CA LYS A 116 15.53 4.22 10.74
C LYS A 116 14.58 3.26 10.01
N LEU A 117 14.09 3.59 8.82
CA LEU A 117 13.12 2.81 8.06
C LEU A 117 13.70 2.19 6.77
N ILE A 118 14.98 1.88 6.77
CA ILE A 118 15.74 1.45 5.57
C ILE A 118 15.09 0.29 4.82
N MET A 119 14.72 -0.80 5.51
CA MET A 119 14.05 -1.95 4.88
C MET A 119 12.72 -1.55 4.21
N SER A 120 11.94 -0.70 4.87
CA SER A 120 10.69 -0.19 4.31
C SER A 120 10.94 0.66 3.07
N ASN A 121 11.92 1.57 3.14
CA ASN A 121 12.24 2.49 2.06
C ASN A 121 12.66 1.72 0.79
N CYS A 122 13.64 0.81 0.92
CA CYS A 122 14.22 0.12 -0.24
C CYS A 122 13.24 -0.87 -0.88
N TYR A 123 12.53 -1.71 -0.11
CA TYR A 123 11.65 -2.72 -0.70
C TYR A 123 10.37 -2.11 -1.30
N ARG A 124 9.82 -1.08 -0.68
CA ARG A 124 8.66 -0.36 -1.25
C ARG A 124 9.04 0.40 -2.51
N LEU A 125 10.22 1.03 -2.55
CA LEU A 125 10.71 1.69 -3.76
C LEU A 125 10.97 0.68 -4.88
N ALA A 126 11.58 -0.46 -4.58
CA ALA A 126 11.83 -1.52 -5.55
C ALA A 126 10.53 -2.02 -6.19
N PHE A 127 9.49 -2.28 -5.39
CA PHE A 127 8.20 -2.71 -5.94
C PHE A 127 7.47 -1.58 -6.71
N THR A 128 7.61 -0.33 -6.28
CA THR A 128 7.12 0.84 -7.04
C THR A 128 7.71 0.88 -8.44
N SER A 129 9.01 0.56 -8.58
CA SER A 129 9.68 0.49 -9.88
C SER A 129 9.10 -0.62 -10.77
N ILE A 130 8.80 -1.81 -10.21
CA ILE A 130 8.13 -2.89 -10.95
C ILE A 130 6.76 -2.43 -11.45
N LEU A 131 5.92 -1.88 -10.57
CA LEU A 131 4.58 -1.45 -10.95
C LEU A 131 4.63 -0.37 -12.04
N LYS A 132 5.58 0.56 -11.94
CA LYS A 132 5.82 1.58 -12.99
C LYS A 132 6.23 0.95 -14.31
N SER A 133 7.12 -0.03 -14.30
CA SER A 133 7.60 -0.72 -15.51
C SER A 133 6.47 -1.46 -16.23
N LEU A 134 5.51 -2.02 -15.49
CA LEU A 134 4.38 -2.77 -16.02
C LEU A 134 3.20 -1.88 -16.47
N THR A 135 3.24 -0.58 -16.19
CA THR A 135 2.11 0.34 -16.46
C THR A 135 1.64 0.29 -17.91
N LYS A 136 2.58 0.24 -18.88
CA LYS A 136 2.22 0.22 -20.31
C LYS A 136 1.47 -1.04 -20.71
N ASP A 137 1.78 -2.18 -20.09
CA ASP A 137 1.10 -3.44 -20.38
C ASP A 137 -0.27 -3.49 -19.70
N PHE A 138 -0.39 -3.01 -18.49
CA PHE A 138 -1.69 -2.85 -17.83
C PHE A 138 -2.62 -1.87 -18.57
N ALA A 139 -2.06 -0.76 -19.07
CA ALA A 139 -2.83 0.25 -19.82
C ALA A 139 -3.46 -0.30 -21.10
N LYS A 140 -2.85 -1.30 -21.79
CA LYS A 140 -3.44 -1.98 -22.95
C LYS A 140 -4.76 -2.68 -22.62
N ARG A 141 -4.98 -2.97 -21.34
CA ARG A 141 -6.18 -3.61 -20.80
C ARG A 141 -7.05 -2.61 -20.01
N ALA A 142 -6.81 -1.32 -20.15
CA ALA A 142 -7.43 -0.26 -19.38
C ALA A 142 -7.34 -0.45 -17.85
N VAL A 143 -6.30 -1.15 -17.36
CA VAL A 143 -6.03 -1.30 -15.93
C VAL A 143 -5.16 -0.15 -15.46
N SER A 144 -5.66 0.62 -14.48
CA SER A 144 -4.91 1.73 -13.87
C SER A 144 -4.06 1.26 -12.71
N CYS A 145 -2.78 1.69 -12.68
CA CYS A 145 -1.81 1.39 -11.63
C CYS A 145 -1.45 2.67 -10.89
N ILE A 146 -1.79 2.76 -9.61
CA ILE A 146 -1.61 3.97 -8.81
C ILE A 146 -0.89 3.60 -7.52
N ASN A 147 0.28 4.21 -7.30
CA ASN A 147 0.95 4.15 -6.01
C ASN A 147 0.53 5.35 -5.18
N ILE A 148 0.06 5.11 -3.97
CA ILE A 148 -0.22 6.13 -2.96
C ILE A 148 0.92 6.07 -1.95
N ALA A 149 1.56 7.22 -1.71
CA ALA A 149 2.66 7.40 -0.78
C ALA A 149 2.18 8.26 0.42
N PRO A 150 1.60 7.62 1.46
CA PRO A 150 1.11 8.35 2.62
C PRO A 150 2.24 8.98 3.43
N GLY A 151 1.94 10.15 3.99
CA GLY A 151 2.67 10.73 5.10
C GLY A 151 2.19 10.19 6.44
N PRO A 152 2.26 10.98 7.52
CA PRO A 152 1.73 10.61 8.83
C PRO A 152 0.20 10.45 8.79
N ILE A 153 -0.28 9.20 8.91
CA ILE A 153 -1.71 8.84 8.96
C ILE A 153 -2.02 8.24 10.32
N ASP A 154 -3.12 8.65 10.95
CA ASP A 154 -3.55 8.14 12.25
C ASP A 154 -3.86 6.63 12.18
N THR A 155 -2.92 5.85 12.67
CA THR A 155 -2.95 4.40 12.71
C THR A 155 -2.18 3.91 13.92
N ASP A 156 -2.43 2.67 14.37
CA ASP A 156 -1.60 2.02 15.41
C ASP A 156 -0.10 2.03 15.04
N ARG A 157 0.19 1.93 13.75
CA ARG A 157 1.58 1.99 13.26
C ARG A 157 2.24 3.33 13.57
N LEU A 158 1.55 4.46 13.33
CA LEU A 158 2.07 5.79 13.64
C LEU A 158 2.23 5.95 15.15
N ARG A 159 1.23 5.53 15.94
CA ARG A 159 1.25 5.58 17.42
C ARG A 159 2.41 4.80 18.04
N ASN A 160 2.91 3.77 17.35
CA ASN A 160 4.09 3.00 17.76
C ASN A 160 5.43 3.62 17.29
N LEU A 161 5.40 4.64 16.46
CA LEU A 161 6.60 5.32 15.92
C LEU A 161 6.84 6.69 16.56
N VAL A 162 5.82 7.27 17.17
CA VAL A 162 5.88 8.61 17.78
C VAL A 162 5.28 8.58 19.18
N ASP A 163 5.80 9.41 20.07
CA ASP A 163 5.34 9.47 21.46
C ASP A 163 3.94 10.11 21.58
N ASP A 164 3.66 11.13 20.76
CA ASP A 164 2.41 11.87 20.75
C ASP A 164 2.01 12.26 19.33
N VAL A 165 0.87 11.72 18.88
CA VAL A 165 0.34 11.96 17.53
C VAL A 165 -0.22 13.38 17.38
N ASP A 166 -0.80 13.95 18.44
CA ASP A 166 -1.37 15.28 18.38
C ASP A 166 -0.25 16.34 18.35
N GLU A 167 0.83 16.16 19.11
CA GLU A 167 2.00 17.02 19.03
C GLU A 167 2.68 16.91 17.66
N LEU A 168 2.84 15.70 17.12
CA LEU A 168 3.30 15.53 15.74
C LEU A 168 2.39 16.31 14.77
N GLY A 169 1.07 16.17 14.92
CA GLY A 169 0.10 16.84 14.07
C GLY A 169 0.31 18.34 13.99
N LYS A 170 0.59 19.00 15.13
CA LYS A 170 0.85 20.45 15.19
C LYS A 170 2.09 20.88 14.40
N THR A 171 3.05 19.99 14.18
CA THR A 171 4.26 20.29 13.40
C THR A 171 4.06 20.13 11.89
N LEU A 172 2.96 19.49 11.46
CA LEU A 172 2.67 19.23 10.05
C LEU A 172 2.02 20.47 9.39
N PRO A 173 2.20 20.67 8.07
CA PRO A 173 1.63 21.82 7.36
C PRO A 173 0.10 21.93 7.50
N MET A 174 -0.61 20.78 7.55
CA MET A 174 -2.07 20.75 7.73
C MET A 174 -2.51 20.90 9.20
N GLY A 175 -1.59 21.03 10.16
CA GLY A 175 -1.88 21.12 11.59
C GLY A 175 -2.46 19.83 12.20
N ARG A 176 -2.44 18.72 11.47
CA ARG A 176 -2.94 17.41 11.90
C ARG A 176 -2.31 16.28 11.08
N VAL A 177 -2.37 15.08 11.59
CA VAL A 177 -2.12 13.87 10.80
C VAL A 177 -3.32 13.58 9.86
N GLY A 178 -3.09 12.83 8.79
CA GLY A 178 -4.15 12.37 7.89
C GLY A 178 -4.98 11.26 8.53
N SER A 179 -6.14 10.95 7.95
CA SER A 179 -6.99 9.85 8.39
C SER A 179 -7.04 8.71 7.37
N THR A 180 -7.27 7.49 7.86
CA THR A 180 -7.46 6.31 7.01
C THR A 180 -8.71 6.43 6.14
N VAL A 181 -9.74 7.15 6.61
CA VAL A 181 -10.97 7.43 5.87
C VAL A 181 -10.70 8.33 4.67
N GLU A 182 -9.83 9.34 4.81
CA GLU A 182 -9.47 10.22 3.69
C GLU A 182 -8.81 9.42 2.55
N ILE A 183 -7.92 8.48 2.87
CA ILE A 183 -7.31 7.60 1.86
C ILE A 183 -8.36 6.69 1.23
N GLY A 184 -9.25 6.10 2.03
CA GLY A 184 -10.33 5.26 1.53
C GLY A 184 -11.24 6.01 0.54
N ARG A 185 -11.69 7.21 0.90
CA ARG A 185 -12.50 8.08 0.05
C ARG A 185 -11.78 8.49 -1.23
N PHE A 186 -10.48 8.75 -1.15
CA PHE A 186 -9.66 9.06 -2.33
C PHE A 186 -9.63 7.89 -3.30
N VAL A 187 -9.34 6.67 -2.82
CA VAL A 187 -9.35 5.45 -3.63
C VAL A 187 -10.74 5.20 -4.24
N LYS A 188 -11.79 5.30 -3.44
CA LYS A 188 -13.17 5.15 -3.91
C LYS A 188 -13.52 6.16 -4.99
N SER A 189 -13.18 7.43 -4.80
CA SER A 189 -13.47 8.51 -5.76
C SER A 189 -12.83 8.26 -7.13
N ILE A 190 -11.61 7.72 -7.17
CA ILE A 190 -10.94 7.35 -8.43
C ILE A 190 -11.74 6.28 -9.17
N ILE A 191 -12.25 5.30 -8.46
CA ILE A 191 -13.00 4.16 -9.03
C ILE A 191 -14.39 4.59 -9.46
N GLU A 192 -15.15 5.28 -8.60
CA GLU A 192 -16.53 5.71 -8.88
C GLU A 192 -16.63 6.67 -10.07
N ASN A 193 -15.61 7.52 -10.26
CA ASN A 193 -15.57 8.48 -11.36
C ASN A 193 -14.79 7.96 -12.57
N ASP A 194 -14.46 6.67 -12.60
CA ASP A 194 -13.73 5.99 -13.69
C ASP A 194 -12.47 6.74 -14.15
N ILE A 195 -11.66 7.22 -13.20
CA ILE A 195 -10.45 8.01 -13.49
C ILE A 195 -9.34 7.07 -13.98
N LYS A 196 -9.31 6.75 -15.28
CA LYS A 196 -8.35 5.83 -15.90
C LYS A 196 -7.06 6.50 -16.36
N TYR A 197 -7.11 7.78 -16.70
CA TYR A 197 -5.92 8.47 -17.21
C TYR A 197 -4.85 8.70 -16.13
N LEU A 198 -5.22 8.53 -14.86
CA LEU A 198 -4.32 8.55 -13.72
C LEU A 198 -3.69 7.15 -13.54
N THR A 199 -2.60 6.87 -14.24
CA THR A 199 -1.92 5.59 -14.18
C THR A 199 -0.40 5.72 -14.24
N GLY A 200 0.32 4.79 -13.61
CA GLY A 200 1.78 4.77 -13.53
C GLY A 200 2.37 5.93 -12.71
N VAL A 201 1.60 6.46 -11.77
CA VAL A 201 1.97 7.59 -10.92
C VAL A 201 2.22 7.17 -9.48
N THR A 202 3.02 7.96 -8.78
CA THR A 202 3.11 7.95 -7.32
C THR A 202 2.55 9.27 -6.80
N ILE A 203 1.48 9.17 -6.02
CA ILE A 203 0.78 10.31 -5.44
C ILE A 203 1.16 10.43 -3.98
N ASN A 204 1.72 11.57 -3.59
CA ASN A 204 1.91 11.90 -2.19
C ASN A 204 0.56 12.20 -1.54
N PHE A 205 0.28 11.51 -0.46
CA PHE A 205 -0.89 11.73 0.38
C PHE A 205 -0.42 12.07 1.79
N ASP A 206 0.23 13.24 1.93
CA ASP A 206 1.06 13.57 3.09
C ASP A 206 0.76 14.93 3.73
N GLY A 207 -0.29 15.61 3.28
CA GLY A 207 -0.66 16.92 3.81
C GLY A 207 0.38 18.01 3.57
N GLY A 208 1.23 17.87 2.55
CA GLY A 208 2.31 18.81 2.23
C GLY A 208 3.54 18.63 3.12
N HIS A 209 3.69 17.48 3.78
CA HIS A 209 4.80 17.22 4.71
C HIS A 209 6.15 17.08 4.02
N SER A 210 6.21 16.40 2.87
CA SER A 210 7.47 16.19 2.14
C SER A 210 7.98 17.45 1.46
N ASN A 211 9.31 17.58 1.36
CA ASN A 211 9.98 18.79 0.82
C ASN A 211 10.42 18.65 -0.64
N TYR A 212 10.30 17.46 -1.24
CA TYR A 212 10.70 17.27 -2.63
C TYR A 212 9.60 17.70 -3.61
N VAL A 213 10.01 18.07 -4.81
CA VAL A 213 9.10 18.53 -5.88
C VAL A 213 8.72 17.40 -6.83
N ILE A 214 9.64 16.42 -7.07
CA ILE A 214 9.47 15.35 -8.06
C ILE A 214 9.71 13.99 -7.41
#